data_59403f031eb480d555bb4f403ede8a36
#
_entry.id   59403f031eb480d555bb4f403ede8a36
#
_cell.length_a   1.000
_cell.length_b   1.000
_cell.length_c   1.000
_cell.angle_alpha   90.00
_cell.angle_beta   90.00
_cell.angle_gamma   90.00
#
_symmetry.space_group_name_H-M   'P 1'
#
loop_
_entity.id
_entity.type
_entity.pdbx_description
1 polymer ?
#
loop_
_entity_poly.entity_id
_entity_poly.type
_entity_poly.pdbx_seq_one_letter_code
_entity_poly.pdbx_strand_id
1 'polypeptide(L)'
;MEYIIDKEFEDVRVDKFLRKKLSNMPLTEIFKCIRVGKIKVNGKKTKENYRLKLNDMVKLFMKVDLESIQSEESKIKSSDLEEIKKFIVYEDENLLILNKKPNMVMHKGSGHEYGVSEILKEYLKNPNFNFINRIDKATSGLIIGTKSLVINRELSEEIRERNIEKKYYILVEGKFKKKEFTIKSFLKRLEDRVVELEKYEVGAKESISYFRVVETGKDCTLLEGTLGSGRTHQLRVQLASMGNPILGDTKYGKGKEKIMYLFSHYLKIDKYGIEIDLPIPKEYIKRLSK
;
A
#
# COMPACT_ATOMS: atom_id res chain seq x y z
N MET A 1 30.67 -5.83 -14.75
CA MET A 1 30.15 -5.19 -13.50
C MET A 1 29.83 -6.29 -12.51
N GLU A 2 30.15 -6.09 -11.23
CA GLU A 2 29.94 -7.09 -10.17
C GLU A 2 29.28 -6.44 -8.96
N TYR A 3 28.38 -7.19 -8.29
CA TYR A 3 27.71 -6.77 -7.06
C TYR A 3 27.84 -7.88 -6.02
N ILE A 4 28.26 -7.55 -4.82
CA ILE A 4 28.21 -8.43 -3.65
C ILE A 4 26.91 -8.13 -2.92
N ILE A 5 26.15 -9.18 -2.59
CA ILE A 5 24.85 -9.06 -1.96
C ILE A 5 25.04 -8.83 -0.46
N ASP A 6 24.50 -7.73 0.02
CA ASP A 6 24.42 -7.35 1.41
C ASP A 6 23.08 -7.78 2.05
N LYS A 7 22.90 -7.49 3.35
CA LYS A 7 21.66 -7.78 4.10
C LYS A 7 20.41 -7.15 3.46
N GLU A 8 20.57 -5.99 2.82
CA GLU A 8 19.45 -5.27 2.19
C GLU A 8 18.82 -6.10 1.06
N PHE A 9 19.66 -6.81 0.28
CA PHE A 9 19.22 -7.62 -0.85
C PHE A 9 19.20 -9.13 -0.58
N GLU A 10 19.50 -9.58 0.63
CA GLU A 10 19.33 -10.98 1.03
C GLU A 10 17.88 -11.41 0.87
N ASP A 11 17.64 -12.63 0.38
CA ASP A 11 16.32 -13.23 0.05
C ASP A 11 15.50 -12.46 -0.99
N VAL A 12 16.08 -11.45 -1.65
CA VAL A 12 15.45 -10.77 -2.79
C VAL A 12 15.67 -11.61 -4.06
N ARG A 13 14.65 -11.73 -4.90
CA ARG A 13 14.80 -12.40 -6.21
C ARG A 13 15.78 -11.63 -7.07
N VAL A 14 16.64 -12.36 -7.82
CA VAL A 14 17.66 -11.75 -8.67
C VAL A 14 17.08 -10.82 -9.74
N ASP A 15 15.93 -11.13 -10.31
CA ASP A 15 15.24 -10.24 -11.26
C ASP A 15 14.81 -8.91 -10.62
N LYS A 16 14.33 -8.94 -9.37
CA LYS A 16 13.96 -7.71 -8.63
C LYS A 16 15.19 -6.88 -8.25
N PHE A 17 16.27 -7.54 -7.84
CA PHE A 17 17.55 -6.90 -7.58
C PHE A 17 18.06 -6.17 -8.83
N LEU A 18 18.09 -6.88 -9.96
CA LEU A 18 18.56 -6.33 -11.23
C LEU A 18 17.70 -5.17 -11.73
N ARG A 19 16.38 -5.22 -11.58
CA ARG A 19 15.50 -4.10 -11.91
C ARG A 19 15.82 -2.83 -11.12
N LYS A 20 16.27 -2.96 -9.87
CA LYS A 20 16.70 -1.80 -9.07
C LYS A 20 18.06 -1.28 -9.53
N LYS A 21 18.99 -2.17 -9.88
CA LYS A 21 20.35 -1.80 -10.30
C LYS A 21 20.44 -1.36 -11.77
N LEU A 22 19.49 -1.81 -12.59
CA LEU A 22 19.42 -1.56 -14.03
C LEU A 22 18.06 -0.92 -14.38
N SER A 23 17.76 0.21 -13.77
CA SER A 23 16.43 0.87 -13.82
C SER A 23 15.95 1.18 -15.25
N ASN A 24 16.88 1.45 -16.17
CA ASN A 24 16.58 1.78 -17.57
C ASN A 24 16.49 0.55 -18.49
N MET A 25 16.79 -0.66 -17.97
CA MET A 25 16.70 -1.88 -18.77
C MET A 25 15.30 -2.50 -18.66
N PRO A 26 14.60 -2.75 -19.79
CA PRO A 26 13.31 -3.44 -19.78
C PRO A 26 13.40 -4.82 -19.12
N LEU A 27 12.35 -5.21 -18.39
CA LEU A 27 12.31 -6.50 -17.69
C LEU A 27 12.51 -7.70 -18.62
N THR A 28 11.98 -7.61 -19.83
CA THR A 28 12.15 -8.62 -20.88
C THR A 28 13.62 -8.82 -21.25
N GLU A 29 14.39 -7.74 -21.31
CA GLU A 29 15.84 -7.81 -21.61
C GLU A 29 16.62 -8.35 -20.40
N ILE A 30 16.27 -7.99 -19.17
CA ILE A 30 16.83 -8.58 -17.95
C ILE A 30 16.63 -10.10 -17.97
N PHE A 31 15.41 -10.59 -18.25
CA PHE A 31 15.13 -12.02 -18.34
C PHE A 31 15.90 -12.71 -19.46
N LYS A 32 16.03 -12.06 -20.62
CA LYS A 32 16.85 -12.58 -21.71
C LYS A 32 18.32 -12.71 -21.30
N CYS A 33 18.88 -11.69 -20.64
CA CYS A 33 20.27 -11.71 -20.16
C CYS A 33 20.52 -12.80 -19.11
N ILE A 34 19.58 -13.04 -18.21
CA ILE A 34 19.64 -14.16 -17.24
C ILE A 34 19.66 -15.49 -17.99
N ARG A 35 18.71 -15.71 -18.91
CA ARG A 35 18.51 -16.96 -19.65
C ARG A 35 19.70 -17.33 -20.52
N VAL A 36 20.30 -16.35 -21.23
CA VAL A 36 21.49 -16.59 -22.08
C VAL A 36 22.81 -16.65 -21.28
N GLY A 37 22.77 -16.42 -19.95
CA GLY A 37 23.94 -16.53 -19.08
C GLY A 37 24.87 -15.30 -19.11
N LYS A 38 24.40 -14.16 -19.61
CA LYS A 38 25.10 -12.87 -19.48
C LYS A 38 25.05 -12.32 -18.05
N ILE A 39 24.20 -12.87 -17.20
CA ILE A 39 24.12 -12.61 -15.77
C ILE A 39 24.33 -13.93 -15.05
N LYS A 40 25.28 -13.95 -14.12
CA LYS A 40 25.63 -15.12 -13.33
C LYS A 40 25.64 -14.79 -11.84
N VAL A 41 25.30 -15.77 -11.01
CA VAL A 41 25.46 -15.69 -9.56
C VAL A 41 26.51 -16.72 -9.15
N ASN A 42 27.56 -16.29 -8.44
CA ASN A 42 28.69 -17.11 -8.02
C ASN A 42 29.34 -17.88 -9.21
N GLY A 43 29.45 -17.19 -10.34
CA GLY A 43 30.00 -17.78 -11.57
C GLY A 43 29.10 -18.75 -12.33
N LYS A 44 27.93 -19.10 -11.80
CA LYS A 44 26.99 -20.07 -12.39
C LYS A 44 25.79 -19.38 -13.05
N LYS A 45 25.20 -20.02 -14.07
CA LYS A 45 23.91 -19.59 -14.62
C LYS A 45 22.84 -19.68 -13.53
N THR A 46 21.91 -18.73 -13.54
CA THR A 46 20.82 -18.65 -12.55
C THR A 46 19.46 -18.55 -13.25
N LYS A 47 18.38 -18.73 -12.49
CA LYS A 47 17.01 -18.47 -12.91
C LYS A 47 16.55 -17.11 -12.39
N GLU A 48 15.60 -16.48 -13.06
CA GLU A 48 15.05 -15.16 -12.70
C GLU A 48 14.45 -15.11 -11.28
N ASN A 49 13.96 -16.24 -10.79
CA ASN A 49 13.36 -16.36 -9.46
C ASN A 49 14.35 -16.80 -8.37
N TYR A 50 15.64 -16.94 -8.69
CA TYR A 50 16.65 -17.25 -7.68
C TYR A 50 16.66 -16.19 -6.57
N ARG A 51 16.60 -16.64 -5.31
CA ARG A 51 16.70 -15.77 -4.15
C ARG A 51 18.15 -15.63 -3.74
N LEU A 52 18.59 -14.37 -3.77
CA LEU A 52 19.97 -14.01 -3.45
C LEU A 52 20.28 -14.29 -1.98
N LYS A 53 21.45 -14.82 -1.72
CA LYS A 53 21.96 -15.05 -0.36
C LYS A 53 22.99 -13.97 0.00
N LEU A 54 23.16 -13.73 1.28
CA LEU A 54 24.23 -12.85 1.76
C LEU A 54 25.57 -13.29 1.17
N ASN A 55 26.38 -12.32 0.70
CA ASN A 55 27.65 -12.51 0.04
C ASN A 55 27.59 -13.21 -1.34
N ASP A 56 26.41 -13.46 -1.91
CA ASP A 56 26.33 -13.87 -3.31
C ASP A 56 26.99 -12.82 -4.21
N MET A 57 27.77 -13.27 -5.20
CA MET A 57 28.37 -12.39 -6.21
C MET A 57 27.54 -12.44 -7.49
N VAL A 58 26.85 -11.33 -7.81
CA VAL A 58 26.11 -11.16 -9.07
C VAL A 58 27.01 -10.49 -10.10
N LYS A 59 27.39 -11.21 -11.15
CA LYS A 59 28.28 -10.72 -12.22
C LYS A 59 27.53 -10.54 -13.54
N LEU A 60 27.69 -9.35 -14.14
CA LEU A 60 27.12 -8.98 -15.43
C LEU A 60 28.22 -9.02 -16.49
N PHE A 61 28.06 -9.89 -17.49
CA PHE A 61 28.95 -10.06 -18.66
C PHE A 61 28.39 -9.33 -19.89
N MET A 62 27.99 -8.08 -19.70
CA MET A 62 27.48 -7.22 -20.76
C MET A 62 27.93 -5.78 -20.50
N LYS A 63 28.09 -5.01 -21.58
CA LYS A 63 28.26 -3.57 -21.47
C LYS A 63 26.88 -3.01 -21.04
N VAL A 64 26.83 -2.43 -19.88
CA VAL A 64 25.71 -1.63 -19.42
C VAL A 64 26.10 -0.18 -19.63
N ASP A 65 25.31 0.54 -20.38
CA ASP A 65 25.56 1.96 -20.63
C ASP A 65 25.24 2.72 -19.34
N LEU A 66 26.30 2.99 -18.56
CA LEU A 66 26.18 3.61 -17.23
C LEU A 66 25.74 5.07 -17.31
N GLU A 67 26.01 5.74 -18.45
CA GLU A 67 25.57 7.11 -18.66
C GLU A 67 24.06 7.20 -18.79
N SER A 68 23.41 6.16 -19.33
CA SER A 68 21.94 6.06 -19.37
C SER A 68 21.31 5.77 -18.00
N ILE A 69 22.08 5.33 -17.02
CA ILE A 69 21.61 5.01 -15.66
C ILE A 69 21.57 6.27 -14.78
N GLN A 70 22.34 7.31 -15.09
CA GLN A 70 22.57 8.45 -14.19
C GLN A 70 21.72 9.69 -14.44
N SER A 71 20.88 9.77 -15.46
CA SER A 71 20.17 11.02 -15.73
C SER A 71 18.74 10.86 -16.26
N GLU A 72 17.83 10.24 -15.54
CA GLU A 72 16.52 10.88 -15.47
C GLU A 72 16.61 11.88 -14.33
N GLU A 73 16.88 13.14 -14.65
CA GLU A 73 16.58 14.25 -13.72
C GLU A 73 15.20 14.02 -13.16
N SER A 74 15.10 14.05 -11.83
CA SER A 74 13.83 13.83 -11.16
C SER A 74 12.79 14.79 -11.75
N LYS A 75 11.82 14.26 -12.50
CA LYS A 75 10.70 15.03 -13.04
C LYS A 75 9.76 15.54 -11.93
N ILE A 76 10.11 15.24 -10.68
CA ILE A 76 9.33 15.59 -9.50
C ILE A 76 9.52 17.06 -9.22
N LYS A 77 8.41 17.79 -9.17
CA LYS A 77 8.43 19.23 -8.91
C LYS A 77 8.79 19.51 -7.46
N SER A 78 9.60 20.55 -7.23
CA SER A 78 9.96 20.99 -5.88
C SER A 78 8.71 21.30 -5.02
N SER A 79 7.63 21.79 -5.63
CA SER A 79 6.34 22.00 -4.96
C SER A 79 5.77 20.73 -4.36
N ASP A 80 5.90 19.59 -5.06
CA ASP A 80 5.35 18.31 -4.60
C ASP A 80 6.18 17.72 -3.44
N LEU A 81 7.50 17.98 -3.46
CA LEU A 81 8.40 17.65 -2.34
C LEU A 81 8.07 18.46 -1.07
N GLU A 82 7.76 19.74 -1.21
CA GLU A 82 7.34 20.56 -0.08
C GLU A 82 5.91 20.23 0.39
N GLU A 83 5.04 19.86 -0.54
CA GLU A 83 3.68 19.49 -0.19
C GLU A 83 3.62 18.15 0.56
N ILE A 84 4.38 17.14 0.15
CA ILE A 84 4.34 15.82 0.77
C ILE A 84 4.77 15.84 2.24
N LYS A 85 5.71 16.73 2.62
CA LYS A 85 6.18 16.91 4.00
C LYS A 85 5.02 17.21 4.97
N LYS A 86 4.01 17.95 4.53
CA LYS A 86 2.86 18.34 5.35
C LYS A 86 1.97 17.15 5.75
N PHE A 87 2.13 16.03 5.08
CA PHE A 87 1.36 14.81 5.31
C PHE A 87 2.14 13.72 6.05
N ILE A 88 3.45 13.93 6.29
CA ILE A 88 4.25 13.04 7.12
C ILE A 88 3.84 13.27 8.58
N VAL A 89 3.34 12.23 9.25
CA VAL A 89 2.91 12.29 10.65
C VAL A 89 3.93 11.63 11.59
N TYR A 90 4.80 10.80 11.06
CA TYR A 90 5.91 10.18 11.78
C TYR A 90 7.05 9.86 10.83
N GLU A 91 8.28 10.09 11.27
CA GLU A 91 9.49 9.73 10.53
C GLU A 91 10.63 9.44 11.51
N ASP A 92 11.28 8.28 11.35
CA ASP A 92 12.53 7.93 12.03
C ASP A 92 13.56 7.35 11.03
N GLU A 93 14.61 6.70 11.51
CA GLU A 93 15.63 6.06 10.66
C GLU A 93 15.08 4.90 9.82
N ASN A 94 14.04 4.19 10.28
CA ASN A 94 13.50 2.97 9.69
C ASN A 94 12.18 3.18 8.94
N LEU A 95 11.33 4.07 9.45
CA LEU A 95 9.94 4.20 9.07
C LEU A 95 9.55 5.62 8.68
N LEU A 96 8.52 5.71 7.87
CA LEU A 96 7.79 6.94 7.59
C LEU A 96 6.30 6.62 7.53
N ILE A 97 5.48 7.33 8.31
CA ILE A 97 4.02 7.18 8.27
C ILE A 97 3.42 8.44 7.66
N LEU A 98 2.65 8.23 6.61
CA LEU A 98 2.02 9.29 5.84
C LEU A 98 0.51 9.31 6.11
N ASN A 99 -0.07 10.48 6.34
CA ASN A 99 -1.51 10.73 6.28
C ASN A 99 -1.91 11.06 4.83
N LYS A 100 -2.14 10.02 4.04
CA LYS A 100 -2.47 10.13 2.60
C LYS A 100 -3.80 10.86 2.41
N LYS A 101 -3.83 11.87 1.54
CA LYS A 101 -5.09 12.49 1.11
C LYS A 101 -5.88 11.60 0.14
N PRO A 102 -7.21 11.76 0.07
CA PRO A 102 -7.99 11.07 -0.95
C PRO A 102 -7.49 11.42 -2.35
N ASN A 103 -7.62 10.48 -3.28
CA ASN A 103 -7.24 10.61 -4.70
C ASN A 103 -5.73 10.79 -4.99
N MET A 104 -4.84 10.80 -4.00
CA MET A 104 -3.40 10.73 -4.26
C MET A 104 -3.04 9.39 -4.91
N VAL A 105 -2.27 9.45 -6.00
CA VAL A 105 -1.77 8.28 -6.72
C VAL A 105 -0.53 7.75 -6.03
N MET A 106 -0.53 6.45 -5.67
CA MET A 106 0.56 5.85 -4.89
C MET A 106 1.82 5.57 -5.69
N HIS A 107 1.69 5.16 -6.95
CA HIS A 107 2.81 4.77 -7.82
C HIS A 107 2.63 5.31 -9.23
N LYS A 108 3.73 5.46 -9.98
CA LYS A 108 3.74 5.74 -11.41
C LYS A 108 2.83 4.76 -12.16
N GLY A 109 2.02 5.26 -13.08
CA GLY A 109 1.12 4.47 -13.92
C GLY A 109 -0.22 5.16 -14.16
N SER A 110 -1.06 4.58 -15.02
CA SER A 110 -2.43 5.09 -15.31
C SER A 110 -2.49 6.58 -15.65
N GLY A 111 -1.53 7.07 -16.47
CA GLY A 111 -1.50 8.47 -16.94
C GLY A 111 -0.79 9.46 -16.00
N HIS A 112 -0.16 8.98 -14.92
CA HIS A 112 0.64 9.80 -14.02
C HIS A 112 2.13 9.51 -14.19
N GLU A 113 2.96 10.54 -14.35
CA GLU A 113 4.41 10.40 -14.49
C GLU A 113 5.08 9.87 -13.21
N TYR A 114 4.57 10.24 -12.04
CA TYR A 114 5.02 9.78 -10.72
C TYR A 114 3.86 9.77 -9.73
N GLY A 115 4.05 9.09 -8.62
CA GLY A 115 3.12 9.04 -7.50
C GLY A 115 3.81 9.34 -6.17
N VAL A 116 3.09 9.15 -5.07
CA VAL A 116 3.57 9.40 -3.71
C VAL A 116 4.85 8.62 -3.39
N SER A 117 4.95 7.38 -3.90
CA SER A 117 6.14 6.54 -3.69
C SER A 117 7.39 7.15 -4.32
N GLU A 118 7.28 7.66 -5.54
CA GLU A 118 8.39 8.29 -6.24
C GLU A 118 8.79 9.62 -5.57
N ILE A 119 7.79 10.44 -5.15
CA ILE A 119 8.04 11.69 -4.42
C ILE A 119 8.79 11.41 -3.11
N LEU A 120 8.39 10.40 -2.34
CA LEU A 120 9.04 10.06 -1.08
C LEU A 120 10.43 9.44 -1.27
N LYS A 121 10.68 8.68 -2.34
CA LYS A 121 12.03 8.21 -2.68
C LYS A 121 12.97 9.38 -2.95
N GLU A 122 12.50 10.39 -3.67
CA GLU A 122 13.26 11.60 -3.94
C GLU A 122 13.46 12.43 -2.66
N TYR A 123 12.41 12.64 -1.88
CA TYR A 123 12.48 13.35 -0.61
C TYR A 123 13.51 12.72 0.35
N LEU A 124 13.48 11.41 0.49
CA LEU A 124 14.39 10.63 1.35
C LEU A 124 15.76 10.37 0.71
N LYS A 125 15.95 10.70 -0.57
CA LYS A 125 17.10 10.27 -1.39
C LYS A 125 17.37 8.77 -1.24
N ASN A 126 16.31 7.98 -1.18
CA ASN A 126 16.37 6.56 -0.88
C ASN A 126 15.52 5.73 -1.87
N PRO A 127 16.15 5.05 -2.85
CA PRO A 127 15.46 4.23 -3.84
C PRO A 127 14.87 2.95 -3.23
N ASN A 128 15.25 2.59 -2.00
CA ASN A 128 14.75 1.40 -1.31
C ASN A 128 13.47 1.66 -0.54
N PHE A 129 13.06 2.93 -0.39
CA PHE A 129 11.78 3.25 0.24
C PHE A 129 10.62 2.55 -0.44
N ASN A 130 9.76 1.90 0.36
CA ASN A 130 8.54 1.24 -0.12
C ASN A 130 7.45 1.30 0.94
N PHE A 131 6.19 1.37 0.50
CA PHE A 131 5.06 1.15 1.38
C PHE A 131 4.85 -0.35 1.61
N ILE A 132 4.55 -0.74 2.86
CA ILE A 132 4.28 -2.14 3.25
C ILE A 132 2.82 -2.52 3.06
N ASN A 133 1.93 -1.54 3.02
CA ASN A 133 0.51 -1.73 2.82
C ASN A 133 -0.01 -0.79 1.72
N ARG A 134 -1.18 -1.09 1.24
CA ARG A 134 -1.88 -0.26 0.27
C ARG A 134 -3.24 0.11 0.84
N ILE A 135 -3.63 1.35 0.60
CA ILE A 135 -5.03 1.79 0.71
C ILE A 135 -5.48 2.21 -0.68
N ASP A 136 -6.77 2.15 -0.95
CA ASP A 136 -7.33 2.49 -2.25
C ASP A 136 -7.04 3.96 -2.61
N LYS A 137 -7.05 4.29 -3.91
CA LYS A 137 -6.83 5.67 -4.38
C LYS A 137 -7.73 6.66 -3.66
N ALA A 138 -9.03 6.34 -3.53
CA ALA A 138 -10.03 7.18 -2.91
C ALA A 138 -9.99 7.17 -1.37
N THR A 139 -9.41 6.13 -0.73
CA THR A 139 -9.22 6.05 0.72
C THR A 139 -8.14 7.02 1.17
N SER A 140 -8.36 7.65 2.32
CA SER A 140 -7.40 8.55 2.97
C SER A 140 -6.89 8.01 4.30
N GLY A 141 -5.87 8.65 4.88
CA GLY A 141 -5.34 8.34 6.20
C GLY A 141 -4.00 7.61 6.21
N LEU A 142 -3.72 6.95 7.32
CA LEU A 142 -2.41 6.42 7.66
C LEU A 142 -1.96 5.29 6.75
N ILE A 143 -0.73 5.41 6.23
CA ILE A 143 -0.05 4.39 5.44
C ILE A 143 1.41 4.30 5.87
N ILE A 144 1.94 3.08 5.96
CA ILE A 144 3.26 2.80 6.48
C ILE A 144 4.25 2.64 5.33
N GLY A 145 5.31 3.43 5.33
CA GLY A 145 6.47 3.29 4.48
C GLY A 145 7.70 2.87 5.27
N THR A 146 8.61 2.13 4.64
CA THR A 146 9.87 1.66 5.20
C THR A 146 11.04 2.16 4.39
N LYS A 147 12.14 2.50 5.08
CA LYS A 147 13.35 3.05 4.46
C LYS A 147 14.34 1.98 4.01
N SER A 148 14.14 0.71 4.40
CA SER A 148 14.95 -0.43 3.97
C SER A 148 14.11 -1.63 3.55
N LEU A 149 14.69 -2.53 2.73
CA LEU A 149 14.02 -3.78 2.32
C LEU A 149 13.98 -4.79 3.46
N VAL A 150 14.90 -4.72 4.41
CA VAL A 150 14.92 -5.56 5.62
C VAL A 150 13.69 -5.25 6.45
N ILE A 151 13.51 -3.98 6.84
CA ILE A 151 12.34 -3.52 7.61
C ILE A 151 11.04 -3.76 6.84
N ASN A 152 11.07 -3.62 5.50
CA ASN A 152 9.90 -3.89 4.66
C ASN A 152 9.43 -5.34 4.77
N ARG A 153 10.37 -6.31 4.73
CA ARG A 153 10.05 -7.74 4.89
C ARG A 153 9.50 -8.02 6.28
N GLU A 154 10.16 -7.52 7.30
CA GLU A 154 9.78 -7.70 8.70
C GLU A 154 8.36 -7.18 8.95
N LEU A 155 8.07 -5.92 8.65
CA LEU A 155 6.74 -5.35 8.87
C LEU A 155 5.66 -5.91 7.94
N SER A 156 6.03 -6.41 6.77
CA SER A 156 5.10 -7.16 5.91
C SER A 156 4.67 -8.49 6.55
N GLU A 157 5.55 -9.12 7.34
CA GLU A 157 5.24 -10.28 8.17
C GLU A 157 4.29 -9.90 9.30
N GLU A 158 4.61 -8.85 10.07
CA GLU A 158 3.75 -8.33 11.15
C GLU A 158 2.32 -8.02 10.65
N ILE A 159 2.17 -7.48 9.43
CA ILE A 159 0.84 -7.30 8.80
C ILE A 159 0.15 -8.64 8.53
N ARG A 160 0.88 -9.65 8.03
CA ARG A 160 0.30 -10.99 7.75
C ARG A 160 -0.14 -11.69 9.01
N GLU A 161 0.63 -11.54 10.08
CA GLU A 161 0.36 -12.09 11.42
C GLU A 161 -0.68 -11.28 12.19
N ARG A 162 -1.12 -10.13 11.66
CA ARG A 162 -2.10 -9.21 12.27
C ARG A 162 -1.61 -8.52 13.54
N ASN A 163 -0.30 -8.36 13.68
CA ASN A 163 0.33 -7.68 14.82
C ASN A 163 0.31 -6.14 14.66
N ILE A 164 -0.17 -5.62 13.52
CA ILE A 164 -0.34 -4.18 13.28
C ILE A 164 -1.83 -3.86 13.34
N GLU A 165 -2.23 -3.10 14.36
CA GLU A 165 -3.62 -2.68 14.52
C GLU A 165 -3.92 -1.46 13.65
N LYS A 166 -5.09 -1.48 12.99
CA LYS A 166 -5.59 -0.39 12.15
C LYS A 166 -7.07 -0.21 12.33
N LYS A 167 -7.50 1.06 12.53
CA LYS A 167 -8.93 1.40 12.56
C LYS A 167 -9.24 2.49 11.55
N TYR A 168 -10.49 2.51 11.15
CA TYR A 168 -11.00 3.40 10.11
C TYR A 168 -12.22 4.14 10.58
N TYR A 169 -12.28 5.46 10.38
CA TYR A 169 -13.52 6.21 10.40
C TYR A 169 -14.21 6.09 9.06
N ILE A 170 -15.51 5.78 9.08
CA ILE A 170 -16.30 5.45 7.90
C ILE A 170 -17.66 6.13 8.00
N LEU A 171 -18.01 7.03 7.07
CA LEU A 171 -19.37 7.50 6.96
C LEU A 171 -20.14 6.63 5.97
N VAL A 172 -21.25 6.08 6.43
CA VAL A 172 -22.13 5.20 5.65
C VAL A 172 -23.53 5.75 5.54
N GLU A 173 -24.25 5.38 4.49
CA GLU A 173 -25.68 5.70 4.35
C GLU A 173 -26.52 5.01 5.42
N GLY A 174 -27.54 5.71 5.94
CA GLY A 174 -28.55 5.16 6.84
C GLY A 174 -28.13 5.11 8.31
N LYS A 175 -28.96 4.47 9.11
CA LYS A 175 -28.86 4.39 10.57
C LYS A 175 -28.78 2.93 11.03
N PHE A 176 -28.05 2.71 12.11
CA PHE A 176 -27.85 1.38 12.70
C PHE A 176 -28.63 1.25 14.02
N LYS A 177 -29.30 0.12 14.21
CA LYS A 177 -29.97 -0.20 15.50
C LYS A 177 -28.98 -0.70 16.55
N LYS A 178 -27.96 -1.46 16.11
CA LYS A 178 -26.92 -2.01 16.99
C LYS A 178 -25.77 -1.04 17.09
N LYS A 179 -25.22 -0.84 18.30
CA LYS A 179 -24.01 -0.01 18.51
C LYS A 179 -22.74 -0.70 18.02
N GLU A 180 -22.72 -2.03 18.03
CA GLU A 180 -21.58 -2.84 17.56
C GLU A 180 -22.10 -4.02 16.74
N PHE A 181 -21.36 -4.38 15.70
CA PHE A 181 -21.68 -5.55 14.87
C PHE A 181 -20.42 -6.07 14.14
N THR A 182 -20.49 -7.32 13.72
CA THR A 182 -19.41 -8.01 12.97
C THR A 182 -19.98 -8.51 11.67
N ILE A 183 -19.21 -8.34 10.58
CA ILE A 183 -19.51 -8.95 9.29
C ILE A 183 -18.47 -10.03 9.03
N LYS A 184 -18.94 -11.27 8.84
CA LYS A 184 -18.15 -12.42 8.34
C LYS A 184 -18.71 -12.86 7.02
N SER A 185 -17.86 -12.92 5.99
CA SER A 185 -18.28 -13.27 4.64
C SER A 185 -17.09 -13.77 3.83
N PHE A 186 -17.33 -14.19 2.60
CA PHE A 186 -16.27 -14.50 1.65
C PHE A 186 -16.22 -13.42 0.58
N LEU A 187 -15.01 -12.95 0.24
CA LEU A 187 -14.80 -11.98 -0.82
C LEU A 187 -14.10 -12.63 -2.01
N LYS A 188 -14.70 -12.51 -3.19
CA LYS A 188 -14.16 -13.00 -4.46
C LYS A 188 -13.86 -11.84 -5.39
N ARG A 189 -12.63 -11.82 -5.92
CA ARG A 189 -12.24 -10.84 -6.91
C ARG A 189 -12.69 -11.29 -8.30
N LEU A 190 -13.47 -10.45 -8.96
CA LEU A 190 -13.78 -10.53 -10.38
C LEU A 190 -12.82 -9.60 -11.16
N GLU A 191 -12.96 -9.52 -12.47
CA GLU A 191 -12.08 -8.71 -13.32
C GLU A 191 -12.09 -7.24 -12.91
N ASP A 192 -13.27 -6.66 -12.76
CA ASP A 192 -13.49 -5.22 -12.50
C ASP A 192 -13.78 -4.88 -11.03
N ARG A 193 -14.29 -5.82 -10.23
CA ARG A 193 -14.75 -5.57 -8.85
C ARG A 193 -14.51 -6.75 -7.91
N VAL A 194 -14.78 -6.51 -6.62
CA VAL A 194 -14.89 -7.55 -5.59
C VAL A 194 -16.35 -7.73 -5.26
N VAL A 195 -16.78 -8.97 -5.05
CA VAL A 195 -18.13 -9.31 -4.63
C VAL A 195 -18.10 -10.06 -3.30
N GLU A 196 -19.15 -9.88 -2.52
CA GLU A 196 -19.37 -10.61 -1.28
C GLU A 196 -20.20 -11.86 -1.56
N LEU A 197 -19.85 -12.95 -0.89
CA LEU A 197 -20.52 -14.23 -0.96
C LEU A 197 -20.82 -14.72 0.46
N GLU A 198 -22.02 -15.27 0.67
CA GLU A 198 -22.41 -15.87 1.95
C GLU A 198 -21.69 -17.19 2.21
N LYS A 199 -21.39 -17.94 1.14
CA LYS A 199 -20.72 -19.26 1.19
C LYS A 199 -19.41 -19.22 0.43
N TYR A 200 -18.52 -20.14 0.81
CA TYR A 200 -17.24 -20.30 0.13
C TYR A 200 -17.45 -20.76 -1.34
N GLU A 201 -16.76 -20.08 -2.23
CA GLU A 201 -16.54 -20.50 -3.61
C GLU A 201 -15.05 -20.52 -3.95
N VAL A 202 -14.66 -21.29 -4.98
CA VAL A 202 -13.27 -21.36 -5.45
C VAL A 202 -12.75 -19.96 -5.80
N GLY A 203 -11.62 -19.57 -5.20
CA GLY A 203 -11.01 -18.25 -5.37
C GLY A 203 -11.53 -17.17 -4.41
N ALA A 204 -12.57 -17.44 -3.64
CA ALA A 204 -13.02 -16.55 -2.57
C ALA A 204 -12.12 -16.67 -1.33
N LYS A 205 -12.06 -15.60 -0.54
CA LYS A 205 -11.27 -15.54 0.70
C LYS A 205 -12.14 -15.07 1.86
N GLU A 206 -12.04 -15.74 2.98
CA GLU A 206 -12.72 -15.32 4.20
C GLU A 206 -12.31 -13.88 4.57
N SER A 207 -13.30 -13.10 5.01
CA SER A 207 -13.15 -11.74 5.46
C SER A 207 -13.97 -11.47 6.71
N ILE A 208 -13.34 -10.78 7.69
CA ILE A 208 -13.96 -10.44 8.95
C ILE A 208 -13.70 -8.95 9.20
N SER A 209 -14.76 -8.21 9.52
CA SER A 209 -14.68 -6.81 9.93
C SER A 209 -15.54 -6.58 11.17
N TYR A 210 -15.03 -5.75 12.07
CA TYR A 210 -15.72 -5.35 13.31
C TYR A 210 -16.05 -3.87 13.20
N PHE A 211 -17.26 -3.50 13.62
CA PHE A 211 -17.76 -2.13 13.55
C PHE A 211 -18.36 -1.67 14.86
N ARG A 212 -18.09 -0.42 15.20
CA ARG A 212 -18.70 0.31 16.30
C ARG A 212 -19.31 1.61 15.77
N VAL A 213 -20.54 1.90 16.17
CA VAL A 213 -21.18 3.19 15.87
C VAL A 213 -20.56 4.26 16.76
N VAL A 214 -19.97 5.28 16.14
CA VAL A 214 -19.39 6.43 16.84
C VAL A 214 -20.44 7.50 17.02
N GLU A 215 -21.14 7.88 15.93
CA GLU A 215 -22.15 8.93 15.93
C GLU A 215 -23.16 8.69 14.81
N THR A 216 -24.42 9.06 15.06
CA THR A 216 -25.50 8.94 14.07
C THR A 216 -26.02 10.32 13.70
N GLY A 217 -25.91 10.68 12.43
CA GLY A 217 -26.47 11.88 11.85
C GLY A 217 -27.91 11.71 11.36
N LYS A 218 -28.37 12.67 10.57
CA LYS A 218 -29.74 12.68 10.04
C LYS A 218 -29.99 11.53 9.04
N ASP A 219 -29.12 11.33 8.10
CA ASP A 219 -29.23 10.36 6.99
C ASP A 219 -28.03 9.41 6.85
N CYS A 220 -27.03 9.55 7.72
CA CYS A 220 -25.81 8.78 7.70
C CYS A 220 -25.33 8.43 9.11
N THR A 221 -24.37 7.52 9.20
CA THR A 221 -23.76 7.09 10.47
C THR A 221 -22.25 7.08 10.32
N LEU A 222 -21.54 7.60 11.33
CA LEU A 222 -20.09 7.44 11.49
C LEU A 222 -19.82 6.13 12.23
N LEU A 223 -19.11 5.25 11.57
CA LEU A 223 -18.61 4.01 12.13
C LEU A 223 -17.11 4.11 12.38
N GLU A 224 -16.62 3.42 13.41
CA GLU A 224 -15.25 2.97 13.52
C GLU A 224 -15.19 1.50 13.10
N GLY A 225 -14.34 1.18 12.13
CA GLY A 225 -14.18 -0.16 11.59
C GLY A 225 -12.79 -0.71 11.83
N THR A 226 -12.68 -1.97 12.29
CA THR A 226 -11.43 -2.71 12.46
C THR A 226 -11.42 -3.92 11.53
N LEU A 227 -10.28 -4.17 10.88
CA LEU A 227 -10.11 -5.28 9.95
C LEU A 227 -9.58 -6.52 10.65
N GLY A 228 -10.36 -7.59 10.73
CA GLY A 228 -9.88 -8.93 11.09
C GLY A 228 -9.17 -9.64 9.92
N SER A 229 -9.27 -9.09 8.71
CA SER A 229 -8.54 -9.51 7.51
C SER A 229 -8.35 -8.31 6.59
N GLY A 230 -7.34 -8.33 5.71
CA GLY A 230 -7.03 -7.20 4.80
C GLY A 230 -7.30 -7.54 3.34
N ARG A 231 -8.58 -7.73 2.95
CA ARG A 231 -8.94 -8.02 1.56
C ARG A 231 -9.17 -6.74 0.78
N THR A 232 -8.95 -6.80 -0.53
CA THR A 232 -9.21 -5.66 -1.43
C THR A 232 -10.64 -5.19 -1.27
N HIS A 233 -10.84 -3.89 -1.07
CA HIS A 233 -12.14 -3.23 -0.91
C HIS A 233 -13.04 -3.80 0.21
N GLN A 234 -12.50 -4.51 1.20
CA GLN A 234 -13.27 -5.28 2.18
C GLN A 234 -14.38 -4.46 2.83
N LEU A 235 -14.05 -3.37 3.52
CA LEU A 235 -15.03 -2.51 4.20
C LEU A 235 -16.08 -1.97 3.22
N ARG A 236 -15.64 -1.60 2.01
CA ARG A 236 -16.51 -1.02 0.98
C ARG A 236 -17.56 -2.02 0.50
N VAL A 237 -17.13 -3.25 0.20
CA VAL A 237 -18.02 -4.32 -0.30
C VAL A 237 -18.97 -4.76 0.80
N GLN A 238 -18.47 -5.07 1.99
CA GLN A 238 -19.28 -5.57 3.10
C GLN A 238 -20.38 -4.58 3.52
N LEU A 239 -20.03 -3.29 3.66
CA LEU A 239 -21.02 -2.26 4.02
C LEU A 239 -22.04 -2.02 2.90
N ALA A 240 -21.62 -2.07 1.65
CA ALA A 240 -22.53 -1.95 0.51
C ALA A 240 -23.50 -3.13 0.41
N SER A 241 -23.02 -4.35 0.62
CA SER A 241 -23.85 -5.57 0.57
C SER A 241 -24.93 -5.60 1.65
N MET A 242 -24.66 -5.01 2.83
CA MET A 242 -25.70 -4.90 3.86
C MET A 242 -26.67 -3.71 3.66
N GLY A 243 -26.55 -2.98 2.54
CA GLY A 243 -27.43 -1.85 2.21
C GLY A 243 -27.01 -0.50 2.78
N ASN A 244 -25.82 -0.41 3.40
CA ASN A 244 -25.26 0.82 3.97
C ASN A 244 -23.93 1.20 3.33
N PRO A 245 -23.89 1.54 2.03
CA PRO A 245 -22.66 1.84 1.33
C PRO A 245 -21.94 3.06 1.94
N ILE A 246 -20.62 3.09 1.77
CA ILE A 246 -19.81 4.24 2.17
C ILE A 246 -20.19 5.47 1.34
N LEU A 247 -20.37 6.60 1.98
CA LEU A 247 -20.66 7.87 1.30
C LEU A 247 -19.50 8.22 0.36
N GLY A 248 -19.83 8.59 -0.88
CA GLY A 248 -18.85 8.94 -1.91
C GLY A 248 -18.16 7.76 -2.56
N ASP A 249 -18.55 6.52 -2.24
CA ASP A 249 -18.04 5.35 -2.97
C ASP A 249 -18.68 5.27 -4.35
N THR A 250 -17.88 5.53 -5.40
CA THR A 250 -18.33 5.49 -6.79
C THR A 250 -18.44 4.08 -7.37
N LYS A 251 -17.89 3.07 -6.68
CA LYS A 251 -17.85 1.70 -7.16
C LYS A 251 -18.90 0.78 -6.52
N TYR A 252 -19.16 0.98 -5.24
CA TYR A 252 -20.09 0.15 -4.46
C TYR A 252 -21.26 0.94 -3.86
N GLY A 253 -21.26 2.26 -3.99
CA GLY A 253 -22.31 3.17 -3.52
C GLY A 253 -22.86 4.05 -4.63
N LYS A 254 -23.49 5.15 -4.23
CA LYS A 254 -24.14 6.10 -5.15
C LYS A 254 -23.18 7.16 -5.73
N GLY A 255 -21.99 7.31 -5.17
CA GLY A 255 -20.92 8.19 -5.68
C GLY A 255 -21.26 9.69 -5.72
N LYS A 256 -22.25 10.17 -4.98
CA LYS A 256 -22.75 11.56 -5.07
C LYS A 256 -21.88 12.60 -4.35
N GLU A 257 -20.99 12.16 -3.46
CA GLU A 257 -20.13 13.04 -2.67
C GLU A 257 -18.80 13.32 -3.39
N LYS A 258 -18.13 14.42 -3.04
CA LYS A 258 -16.84 14.81 -3.65
C LYS A 258 -15.67 13.88 -3.29
N ILE A 259 -15.74 13.24 -2.14
CA ILE A 259 -14.74 12.30 -1.61
C ILE A 259 -15.42 11.04 -1.11
N MET A 260 -14.68 9.94 -1.05
CA MET A 260 -15.11 8.74 -0.35
C MET A 260 -14.76 8.87 1.14
N TYR A 261 -15.75 8.72 2.01
CA TYR A 261 -15.62 8.90 3.45
C TYR A 261 -15.09 7.62 4.12
N LEU A 262 -13.85 7.25 3.79
CA LEU A 262 -13.11 6.13 4.38
C LEU A 262 -11.72 6.61 4.75
N PHE A 263 -11.43 6.69 6.06
CA PHE A 263 -10.22 7.29 6.61
C PHE A 263 -9.54 6.35 7.61
N SER A 264 -8.32 5.90 7.29
CA SER A 264 -7.46 5.13 8.19
C SER A 264 -6.92 6.06 9.26
N HIS A 265 -7.56 6.10 10.43
CA HIS A 265 -7.20 7.08 11.47
C HIS A 265 -6.24 6.53 12.51
N TYR A 266 -6.31 5.25 12.82
CA TYR A 266 -5.53 4.62 13.88
C TYR A 266 -4.55 3.59 13.33
N LEU A 267 -3.34 3.63 13.89
CA LEU A 267 -2.26 2.72 13.59
C LEU A 267 -1.46 2.44 14.86
N LYS A 268 -1.26 1.15 15.19
CA LYS A 268 -0.38 0.73 16.27
C LYS A 268 0.58 -0.35 15.78
N ILE A 269 1.87 -0.16 16.06
CA ILE A 269 2.98 -1.08 15.73
C ILE A 269 3.76 -1.32 17.01
N ASP A 270 3.36 -2.33 17.79
CA ASP A 270 3.93 -2.61 19.12
C ASP A 270 5.44 -2.81 19.08
N LYS A 271 5.94 -3.52 18.08
CA LYS A 271 7.37 -3.81 17.89
C LYS A 271 8.25 -2.56 17.78
N TYR A 272 7.69 -1.45 17.34
CA TYR A 272 8.39 -0.16 17.20
C TYR A 272 7.93 0.88 18.21
N GLY A 273 7.01 0.52 19.13
CA GLY A 273 6.45 1.46 20.10
C GLY A 273 5.69 2.63 19.48
N ILE A 274 5.15 2.43 18.26
CA ILE A 274 4.45 3.49 17.51
C ILE A 274 2.95 3.31 17.72
N GLU A 275 2.30 4.40 18.16
CA GLU A 275 0.85 4.49 18.23
C GLU A 275 0.43 5.88 17.75
N ILE A 276 -0.41 5.92 16.71
CA ILE A 276 -0.90 7.16 16.09
C ILE A 276 -2.41 7.08 16.00
N ASP A 277 -3.09 8.08 16.56
CA ASP A 277 -4.54 8.25 16.46
C ASP A 277 -4.85 9.64 15.93
N LEU A 278 -5.42 9.72 14.74
CA LEU A 278 -5.78 10.98 14.10
C LEU A 278 -7.23 11.33 14.43
N PRO A 279 -7.54 12.60 14.70
CA PRO A 279 -8.91 13.02 15.00
C PRO A 279 -9.84 12.81 13.80
N ILE A 280 -11.13 12.76 14.07
CA ILE A 280 -12.17 12.72 13.03
C ILE A 280 -12.01 13.93 12.11
N PRO A 281 -11.88 13.75 10.78
CA PRO A 281 -11.73 14.85 9.85
C PRO A 281 -12.91 15.84 9.91
N LYS A 282 -12.63 17.13 9.84
CA LYS A 282 -13.66 18.18 9.93
C LYS A 282 -14.79 18.02 8.90
N GLU A 283 -14.48 17.54 7.70
CA GLU A 283 -15.46 17.26 6.66
C GLU A 283 -16.43 16.14 7.03
N TYR A 284 -16.01 15.16 7.87
CA TYR A 284 -16.90 14.11 8.39
C TYR A 284 -17.90 14.68 9.38
N ILE A 285 -17.44 15.50 10.33
CA ILE A 285 -18.30 16.19 11.31
C ILE A 285 -19.31 17.07 10.58
N LYS A 286 -18.85 17.87 9.60
CA LYS A 286 -19.71 18.72 8.78
C LYS A 286 -20.75 17.93 7.99
N ARG A 287 -20.43 16.71 7.54
CA ARG A 287 -21.38 15.86 6.80
C ARG A 287 -22.40 15.20 7.72
N LEU A 288 -22.03 14.82 8.93
CA LEU A 288 -22.92 14.28 9.95
C LEU A 288 -24.00 15.30 10.40
N SER A 289 -23.62 16.58 10.46
CA SER A 289 -24.52 17.66 10.92
C SER A 289 -25.52 18.14 9.87
N LYS A 290 -25.44 17.66 8.61
CA LYS A 290 -26.39 17.98 7.53
C LYS A 290 -27.60 17.04 7.55
#